data_074bb0d7966b18ac44d104f117729b70
#
_entry.id   074bb0d7966b18ac44d104f117729b70
#
_cell.length_a   1.000
_cell.length_b   1.000
_cell.length_c   1.000
_cell.angle_alpha   90.00
_cell.angle_beta   90.00
_cell.angle_gamma   90.00
#
_symmetry.space_group_name_H-M   'P 1'
#
loop_
_entity.id
_entity.type
_entity.pdbx_description
1 polymer ?
#
loop_
_entity_poly.entity_id
_entity_poly.type
_entity_poly.pdbx_seq_one_letter_code
_entity_poly.pdbx_strand_id
1 'polypeptide(L)'
;MIRIKRFFLFTSFFACYFMSEICNAQKINQFDENKKRSGVWKKYHPNKKIRYTGQFKDGKEIGVFKFYNATTSKRPVIIKSFFKNSDSVFVKFYTTKGAIKSEGALKGRKRVGSWKYFHANGALLSEENYKNGELHGVQLVYYAKGQLTESSQYKNGLLEGVSRKFSSKGILIEEVTYKNGALNGLAKFFELNGNLKETGVYKEGKRDGNWEYYLEGAIASEAALKKNKRKIYKKQ
;
A
#
# COMPACT_ATOMS: atom_id res chain seq x y z
N MET A 1 -39.48 -4.33 -86.43
CA MET A 1 -40.01 -3.45 -85.34
C MET A 1 -39.22 -3.70 -84.05
N ILE A 2 -38.13 -2.95 -83.89
CA ILE A 2 -37.16 -3.12 -82.80
C ILE A 2 -37.40 -2.06 -81.77
N ARG A 3 -37.76 -2.42 -80.56
CA ARG A 3 -37.96 -1.49 -79.40
C ARG A 3 -36.62 -1.31 -78.72
N ILE A 4 -36.09 -0.08 -78.77
CA ILE A 4 -34.92 0.40 -78.07
C ILE A 4 -35.35 0.76 -76.62
N LYS A 5 -34.89 -0.01 -75.65
CA LYS A 5 -34.98 0.37 -74.20
C LYS A 5 -33.89 1.36 -73.86
N ARG A 6 -34.27 2.55 -73.46
CA ARG A 6 -33.38 3.55 -72.91
C ARG A 6 -33.01 3.15 -71.50
N PHE A 7 -31.70 2.92 -71.31
CA PHE A 7 -31.08 2.77 -69.98
C PHE A 7 -30.79 4.16 -69.44
N PHE A 8 -31.43 4.53 -68.32
CA PHE A 8 -31.05 5.69 -67.55
C PHE A 8 -29.93 5.31 -66.62
N LEU A 9 -28.72 5.85 -66.84
CA LEU A 9 -27.58 5.78 -65.92
C LEU A 9 -27.80 6.84 -64.83
N PHE A 10 -28.14 6.37 -63.64
CA PHE A 10 -28.10 7.20 -62.43
C PHE A 10 -26.67 7.24 -61.95
N THR A 11 -25.93 8.28 -62.20
CA THR A 11 -24.67 8.61 -61.54
C THR A 11 -24.96 9.23 -60.19
N SER A 12 -24.97 8.40 -59.14
CA SER A 12 -24.98 8.87 -57.77
C SER A 12 -23.63 9.49 -57.45
N PHE A 13 -23.60 10.82 -57.35
CA PHE A 13 -22.48 11.57 -56.79
C PHE A 13 -22.42 11.26 -55.28
N PHE A 14 -21.53 10.33 -54.89
CA PHE A 14 -21.18 10.11 -53.49
C PHE A 14 -20.26 11.25 -53.06
N ALA A 15 -20.85 12.33 -52.55
CA ALA A 15 -20.10 13.39 -51.89
C ALA A 15 -19.52 12.81 -50.59
N CYS A 16 -18.27 12.35 -50.61
CA CYS A 16 -17.47 12.09 -49.39
C CYS A 16 -17.28 13.39 -48.67
N TYR A 17 -18.17 13.64 -47.69
CA TYR A 17 -17.96 14.69 -46.69
C TYR A 17 -16.76 14.21 -45.85
N PHE A 18 -15.57 14.66 -46.18
CA PHE A 18 -14.43 14.60 -45.27
C PHE A 18 -14.74 15.55 -44.12
N MET A 19 -15.34 15.02 -43.06
CA MET A 19 -15.26 15.63 -41.76
C MET A 19 -13.78 15.58 -41.33
N SER A 20 -13.05 16.64 -41.65
CA SER A 20 -11.79 16.93 -41.01
C SER A 20 -12.10 17.15 -39.54
N GLU A 21 -11.99 16.10 -38.71
CA GLU A 21 -11.85 16.28 -37.29
C GLU A 21 -10.65 17.19 -37.09
N ILE A 22 -10.92 18.45 -36.79
CA ILE A 22 -9.91 19.40 -36.36
C ILE A 22 -9.43 18.83 -35.03
N CYS A 23 -8.37 18.04 -35.09
CA CYS A 23 -7.64 17.58 -33.91
C CYS A 23 -7.05 18.82 -33.26
N ASN A 24 -7.86 19.51 -32.45
CA ASN A 24 -7.41 20.62 -31.63
C ASN A 24 -6.37 20.07 -30.68
N ALA A 25 -5.08 20.13 -31.10
CA ALA A 25 -3.97 19.80 -30.22
C ALA A 25 -4.12 20.62 -28.95
N GLN A 26 -4.52 19.97 -27.86
CA GLN A 26 -4.80 20.64 -26.62
C GLN A 26 -3.57 21.45 -26.19
N LYS A 27 -3.69 22.77 -26.16
CA LYS A 27 -2.63 23.66 -25.72
C LYS A 27 -2.20 23.27 -24.30
N ILE A 28 -0.90 23.01 -24.10
CA ILE A 28 -0.34 22.64 -22.80
C ILE A 28 0.23 23.86 -22.08
N ASN A 29 0.34 23.79 -20.75
CA ASN A 29 0.96 24.82 -19.89
C ASN A 29 0.30 26.19 -20.02
N GLN A 30 -1.03 26.24 -20.07
CA GLN A 30 -1.81 27.47 -20.18
C GLN A 30 -2.14 28.05 -18.81
N PHE A 31 -2.31 29.35 -18.77
CA PHE A 31 -2.85 30.11 -17.65
C PHE A 31 -4.24 30.62 -18.01
N ASP A 32 -5.13 30.73 -17.03
CA ASP A 32 -6.42 31.38 -17.14
C ASP A 32 -6.28 32.90 -17.06
N GLU A 33 -7.41 33.61 -17.16
CA GLU A 33 -7.48 35.08 -17.09
C GLU A 33 -6.94 35.66 -15.78
N ASN A 34 -7.00 34.85 -14.68
CA ASN A 34 -6.49 35.20 -13.37
C ASN A 34 -5.01 34.77 -13.16
N LYS A 35 -4.29 34.43 -14.24
CA LYS A 35 -2.90 33.96 -14.24
C LYS A 35 -2.71 32.71 -13.41
N LYS A 36 -3.76 31.90 -13.21
CA LYS A 36 -3.70 30.58 -12.55
C LYS A 36 -3.51 29.48 -13.60
N ARG A 37 -2.82 28.40 -13.21
CA ARG A 37 -2.63 27.23 -14.09
C ARG A 37 -3.99 26.65 -14.49
N SER A 38 -4.16 26.35 -15.78
CA SER A 38 -5.38 25.78 -16.34
C SER A 38 -5.06 24.73 -17.41
N GLY A 39 -5.92 23.71 -17.54
CA GLY A 39 -5.79 22.66 -18.56
C GLY A 39 -4.64 21.70 -18.31
N VAL A 40 -4.14 21.09 -19.38
CA VAL A 40 -3.06 20.09 -19.33
C VAL A 40 -1.70 20.75 -19.13
N TRP A 41 -0.94 20.21 -18.19
CA TRP A 41 0.41 20.67 -17.89
C TRP A 41 1.43 19.54 -18.01
N LYS A 42 2.60 19.87 -18.59
CA LYS A 42 3.79 19.05 -18.66
C LYS A 42 4.99 19.84 -18.15
N LYS A 43 5.73 19.30 -17.19
CA LYS A 43 6.99 19.85 -16.70
C LYS A 43 8.12 18.89 -17.01
N TYR A 44 9.31 19.43 -17.29
CA TYR A 44 10.50 18.64 -17.64
C TYR A 44 11.57 18.81 -16.57
N HIS A 45 12.41 17.81 -16.45
CA HIS A 45 13.69 17.87 -15.74
C HIS A 45 14.73 18.67 -16.56
N PRO A 46 15.86 19.10 -15.96
CA PRO A 46 16.92 19.79 -16.71
C PRO A 46 17.44 19.00 -17.91
N ASN A 47 17.43 17.68 -17.84
CA ASN A 47 17.81 16.76 -18.94
C ASN A 47 16.72 16.53 -19.99
N LYS A 48 15.72 17.41 -20.08
CA LYS A 48 14.58 17.41 -21.01
C LYS A 48 13.65 16.19 -20.90
N LYS A 49 13.84 15.28 -19.93
CA LYS A 49 12.88 14.18 -19.66
C LYS A 49 11.67 14.72 -18.90
N ILE A 50 10.49 14.15 -19.14
CA ILE A 50 9.27 14.54 -18.43
C ILE A 50 9.46 14.34 -16.94
N ARG A 51 9.13 15.39 -16.15
CA ARG A 51 9.12 15.38 -14.70
C ARG A 51 7.72 15.05 -14.17
N TYR A 52 6.69 15.72 -14.72
CA TYR A 52 5.30 15.38 -14.43
C TYR A 52 4.37 15.78 -15.58
N THR A 53 3.21 15.10 -15.60
CA THR A 53 2.04 15.49 -16.38
C THR A 53 0.82 15.49 -15.49
N GLY A 54 -0.13 16.41 -15.72
CA GLY A 54 -1.37 16.49 -14.96
C GLY A 54 -2.30 17.58 -15.50
N GLN A 55 -3.37 17.83 -14.79
CA GLN A 55 -4.35 18.86 -15.15
C GLN A 55 -4.56 19.83 -13.99
N PHE A 56 -4.72 21.10 -14.33
CA PHE A 56 -5.04 22.14 -13.37
C PHE A 56 -6.38 22.78 -13.73
N LYS A 57 -7.12 23.19 -12.70
CA LYS A 57 -8.28 24.07 -12.77
C LYS A 57 -8.17 25.11 -11.66
N ASP A 58 -8.28 26.39 -12.01
CA ASP A 58 -8.16 27.51 -11.06
C ASP A 58 -6.88 27.47 -10.20
N GLY A 59 -5.76 26.99 -10.79
CA GLY A 59 -4.47 26.82 -10.13
C GLY A 59 -4.33 25.57 -9.27
N LYS A 60 -5.40 24.80 -9.06
CA LYS A 60 -5.41 23.56 -8.26
C LYS A 60 -5.21 22.32 -9.13
N GLU A 61 -4.48 21.35 -8.60
CA GLU A 61 -4.32 20.03 -9.23
C GLU A 61 -5.66 19.29 -9.24
N ILE A 62 -6.04 18.72 -10.40
CA ILE A 62 -7.26 17.92 -10.58
C ILE A 62 -6.96 16.63 -11.36
N GLY A 63 -7.84 15.65 -11.24
CA GLY A 63 -7.74 14.40 -12.00
C GLY A 63 -6.50 13.58 -11.65
N VAL A 64 -5.72 13.17 -12.65
CA VAL A 64 -4.57 12.30 -12.46
C VAL A 64 -3.27 13.01 -12.79
N PHE A 65 -2.37 13.06 -11.80
CA PHE A 65 -0.98 13.49 -11.96
C PHE A 65 -0.06 12.29 -12.03
N LYS A 66 0.87 12.31 -12.98
CA LYS A 66 1.91 11.30 -13.16
C LYS A 66 3.27 11.96 -13.01
N PHE A 67 4.09 11.47 -12.08
CA PHE A 67 5.45 11.96 -11.83
C PHE A 67 6.46 10.92 -12.28
N TYR A 68 7.54 11.38 -12.89
CA TYR A 68 8.55 10.54 -13.51
C TYR A 68 9.93 10.81 -12.89
N ASN A 69 10.76 9.78 -12.88
CA ASN A 69 12.14 9.87 -12.43
C ASN A 69 13.01 10.58 -13.49
N ALA A 70 14.02 11.34 -13.05
CA ALA A 70 14.95 12.04 -13.94
C ALA A 70 15.80 11.09 -14.80
N THR A 71 16.07 9.87 -14.31
CA THR A 71 16.88 8.87 -15.02
C THR A 71 16.09 8.23 -16.16
N THR A 72 14.78 7.95 -15.94
CA THR A 72 13.90 7.36 -16.94
C THR A 72 12.50 7.94 -16.86
N SER A 73 11.94 8.38 -17.98
CA SER A 73 10.56 8.87 -18.11
C SER A 73 9.63 7.89 -18.80
N LYS A 74 10.06 6.63 -19.00
CA LYS A 74 9.23 5.61 -19.66
C LYS A 74 7.96 5.26 -18.86
N ARG A 75 8.08 5.24 -17.52
CA ARG A 75 6.98 4.91 -16.61
C ARG A 75 6.94 5.88 -15.44
N PRO A 76 5.75 6.28 -14.96
CA PRO A 76 5.63 7.10 -13.76
C PRO A 76 6.08 6.32 -12.53
N VAL A 77 6.74 7.01 -11.61
CA VAL A 77 7.12 6.47 -10.28
C VAL A 77 6.15 6.88 -9.19
N ILE A 78 5.34 7.92 -9.42
CA ILE A 78 4.23 8.33 -8.54
C ILE A 78 3.03 8.67 -9.42
N ILE A 79 1.86 8.18 -9.02
CA ILE A 79 0.57 8.56 -9.58
C ILE A 79 -0.28 9.12 -8.44
N LYS A 80 -0.78 10.34 -8.60
CA LYS A 80 -1.73 10.98 -7.69
C LYS A 80 -3.08 11.10 -8.37
N SER A 81 -4.15 10.66 -7.71
CA SER A 81 -5.53 10.79 -8.18
C SER A 81 -6.31 11.71 -7.26
N PHE A 82 -6.76 12.83 -7.81
CA PHE A 82 -7.57 13.82 -7.13
C PHE A 82 -9.04 13.57 -7.44
N PHE A 83 -9.87 13.46 -6.41
CA PHE A 83 -11.30 13.24 -6.55
C PHE A 83 -12.06 14.53 -6.29
N LYS A 84 -13.15 14.73 -7.05
CA LYS A 84 -14.06 15.84 -6.83
C LYS A 84 -14.65 15.77 -5.41
N ASN A 85 -14.68 16.92 -4.73
CA ASN A 85 -15.21 17.04 -3.35
C ASN A 85 -14.43 16.24 -2.27
N SER A 86 -13.16 15.90 -2.52
CA SER A 86 -12.28 15.30 -1.53
C SER A 86 -11.10 16.23 -1.23
N ASP A 87 -10.74 16.36 0.04
CA ASP A 87 -9.53 17.03 0.50
C ASP A 87 -8.32 16.07 0.57
N SER A 88 -8.57 14.82 0.24
CA SER A 88 -7.57 13.77 0.20
C SER A 88 -7.23 13.38 -1.24
N VAL A 89 -5.98 13.01 -1.47
CA VAL A 89 -5.48 12.52 -2.74
C VAL A 89 -5.03 11.06 -2.59
N PHE A 90 -5.48 10.19 -3.49
CA PHE A 90 -4.99 8.81 -3.53
C PHE A 90 -3.66 8.75 -4.29
N VAL A 91 -2.67 8.08 -3.70
CA VAL A 91 -1.31 8.04 -4.23
C VAL A 91 -0.85 6.60 -4.40
N LYS A 92 -0.24 6.30 -5.55
CA LYS A 92 0.47 5.06 -5.82
C LYS A 92 1.95 5.35 -6.08
N PHE A 93 2.82 4.62 -5.42
CA PHE A 93 4.27 4.68 -5.61
C PHE A 93 4.74 3.42 -6.33
N TYR A 94 5.65 3.61 -7.27
CA TYR A 94 6.20 2.54 -8.09
C TYR A 94 7.73 2.54 -8.05
N THR A 95 8.33 1.40 -8.34
CA THR A 95 9.74 1.31 -8.70
C THR A 95 9.97 1.89 -10.10
N THR A 96 11.22 2.17 -10.46
CA THR A 96 11.60 2.57 -11.82
C THR A 96 11.33 1.46 -12.85
N LYS A 97 11.21 0.21 -12.41
CA LYS A 97 10.82 -0.96 -13.24
C LYS A 97 9.30 -1.07 -13.41
N GLY A 98 8.50 -0.29 -12.66
CA GLY A 98 7.04 -0.24 -12.75
C GLY A 98 6.31 -1.16 -11.76
N ALA A 99 7.01 -1.86 -10.88
CA ALA A 99 6.37 -2.61 -9.80
C ALA A 99 5.80 -1.64 -8.75
N ILE A 100 4.61 -1.93 -8.24
CA ILE A 100 4.00 -1.15 -7.17
C ILE A 100 4.81 -1.34 -5.87
N LYS A 101 4.99 -0.26 -5.12
CA LYS A 101 5.65 -0.25 -3.80
C LYS A 101 4.68 -0.05 -2.68
N SER A 102 3.79 0.94 -2.84
CA SER A 102 2.78 1.28 -1.84
C SER A 102 1.67 2.13 -2.45
N GLU A 103 0.50 2.10 -1.81
CA GLU A 103 -0.62 2.95 -2.16
C GLU A 103 -1.43 3.34 -0.94
N GLY A 104 -2.15 4.47 -1.00
CA GLY A 104 -3.01 4.95 0.06
C GLY A 104 -3.42 6.41 -0.14
N ALA A 105 -4.13 6.97 0.83
CA ALA A 105 -4.60 8.33 0.78
C ALA A 105 -3.70 9.28 1.59
N LEU A 106 -3.50 10.49 1.04
CA LEU A 106 -2.85 11.60 1.72
C LEU A 106 -3.84 12.76 1.89
N LYS A 107 -3.85 13.36 3.08
CA LYS A 107 -4.46 14.66 3.34
C LYS A 107 -3.33 15.65 3.63
N GLY A 108 -3.09 16.55 2.67
CA GLY A 108 -1.86 17.34 2.65
C GLY A 108 -0.62 16.42 2.52
N ARG A 109 0.25 16.42 3.55
CA ARG A 109 1.44 15.55 3.61
C ARG A 109 1.26 14.35 4.55
N LYS A 110 0.11 14.21 5.22
CA LYS A 110 -0.14 13.18 6.22
C LYS A 110 -0.85 11.98 5.59
N ARG A 111 -0.44 10.76 5.93
CA ARG A 111 -1.17 9.55 5.57
C ARG A 111 -2.49 9.49 6.33
N VAL A 112 -3.55 9.03 5.65
CA VAL A 112 -4.87 8.81 6.23
C VAL A 112 -5.49 7.55 5.66
N GLY A 113 -6.32 6.87 6.48
CA GLY A 113 -6.99 5.63 6.08
C GLY A 113 -6.04 4.47 5.87
N SER A 114 -6.45 3.48 5.09
CA SER A 114 -5.67 2.29 4.80
C SER A 114 -4.55 2.57 3.79
N TRP A 115 -3.36 2.08 4.11
CA TRP A 115 -2.17 2.08 3.28
C TRP A 115 -1.70 0.66 3.05
N LYS A 116 -1.39 0.34 1.80
CA LYS A 116 -0.86 -0.96 1.39
C LYS A 116 0.57 -0.84 0.91
N TYR A 117 1.40 -1.78 1.32
CA TYR A 117 2.79 -1.92 0.89
C TYR A 117 2.96 -3.29 0.24
N PHE A 118 3.88 -3.38 -0.71
CA PHE A 118 4.02 -4.58 -1.52
C PHE A 118 5.46 -5.08 -1.52
N HIS A 119 5.62 -6.39 -1.51
CA HIS A 119 6.87 -7.09 -1.77
C HIS A 119 7.35 -6.85 -3.22
N ALA A 120 8.62 -7.14 -3.49
CA ALA A 120 9.19 -7.01 -4.83
C ALA A 120 8.51 -7.91 -5.89
N ASN A 121 7.91 -9.02 -5.47
CA ASN A 121 7.12 -9.92 -6.32
C ASN A 121 5.67 -9.45 -6.54
N GLY A 122 5.26 -8.32 -5.96
CA GLY A 122 3.92 -7.75 -6.05
C GLY A 122 2.92 -8.26 -5.01
N ALA A 123 3.27 -9.23 -4.18
CA ALA A 123 2.42 -9.69 -3.07
C ALA A 123 2.29 -8.59 -2.01
N LEU A 124 1.16 -8.58 -1.29
CA LEU A 124 0.94 -7.66 -0.18
C LEU A 124 1.97 -7.92 0.93
N LEU A 125 2.70 -6.88 1.33
CA LEU A 125 3.65 -6.91 2.45
C LEU A 125 2.97 -6.49 3.75
N SER A 126 2.28 -5.34 3.74
CA SER A 126 1.55 -4.88 4.90
C SER A 126 0.32 -4.05 4.52
N GLU A 127 -0.65 -4.06 5.41
CA GLU A 127 -1.78 -3.16 5.43
C GLU A 127 -1.78 -2.41 6.76
N GLU A 128 -1.76 -1.08 6.68
CA GLU A 128 -1.58 -0.19 7.82
C GLU A 128 -2.69 0.84 7.82
N ASN A 129 -3.22 1.17 9.00
CA ASN A 129 -4.22 2.21 9.13
C ASN A 129 -3.62 3.46 9.75
N TYR A 130 -3.94 4.62 9.18
CA TYR A 130 -3.41 5.92 9.58
C TYR A 130 -4.50 6.92 9.92
N LYS A 131 -4.28 7.68 11.00
CA LYS A 131 -5.06 8.86 11.37
C LYS A 131 -4.11 10.02 11.60
N ASN A 132 -4.31 11.12 10.84
CA ASN A 132 -3.46 12.32 10.93
C ASN A 132 -1.94 12.09 10.75
N GLY A 133 -1.55 11.04 10.02
CA GLY A 133 -0.15 10.70 9.76
C GLY A 133 0.46 9.69 10.72
N GLU A 134 -0.27 9.27 11.76
CA GLU A 134 0.16 8.30 12.76
C GLU A 134 -0.58 6.98 12.57
N LEU A 135 0.07 5.85 12.87
CA LEU A 135 -0.55 4.53 12.89
C LEU A 135 -1.72 4.53 13.89
N HIS A 136 -2.88 4.06 13.45
CA HIS A 136 -4.10 4.02 14.26
C HIS A 136 -5.04 2.91 13.78
N GLY A 137 -5.32 1.93 14.63
CA GLY A 137 -6.08 0.75 14.27
C GLY A 137 -5.18 -0.45 13.99
N VAL A 138 -5.68 -1.41 13.24
CA VAL A 138 -4.98 -2.68 12.96
C VAL A 138 -3.93 -2.47 11.88
N GLN A 139 -2.73 -3.03 12.13
CA GLN A 139 -1.69 -3.30 11.14
C GLN A 139 -1.63 -4.80 10.90
N LEU A 140 -1.54 -5.21 9.64
CA LEU A 140 -1.32 -6.59 9.22
C LEU A 140 -0.04 -6.65 8.39
N VAL A 141 0.82 -7.65 8.65
CA VAL A 141 2.05 -7.89 7.90
C VAL A 141 2.03 -9.31 7.36
N TYR A 142 2.52 -9.51 6.13
CA TYR A 142 2.45 -10.78 5.43
C TYR A 142 3.80 -11.24 4.90
N TYR A 143 4.03 -12.53 4.90
CA TYR A 143 5.10 -13.16 4.13
C TYR A 143 4.89 -12.96 2.62
N ALA A 144 5.96 -13.05 1.84
CA ALA A 144 5.90 -12.92 0.38
C ALA A 144 5.03 -13.97 -0.33
N LYS A 145 4.66 -15.06 0.37
CA LYS A 145 3.72 -16.09 -0.07
C LYS A 145 2.27 -15.83 0.37
N GLY A 146 2.01 -14.70 1.06
CA GLY A 146 0.69 -14.23 1.47
C GLY A 146 0.22 -14.70 2.85
N GLN A 147 0.98 -15.54 3.57
CA GLN A 147 0.62 -15.91 4.95
C GLN A 147 0.81 -14.73 5.89
N LEU A 148 -0.08 -14.58 6.87
CA LEU A 148 0.03 -13.54 7.91
C LEU A 148 1.29 -13.80 8.76
N THR A 149 2.10 -12.75 8.94
CA THR A 149 3.29 -12.74 9.80
C THR A 149 2.98 -12.11 11.15
N GLU A 150 2.25 -11.00 11.12
CA GLU A 150 1.98 -10.20 12.32
C GLU A 150 0.63 -9.49 12.19
N SER A 151 -0.08 -9.40 13.32
CA SER A 151 -1.25 -8.55 13.50
C SER A 151 -1.06 -7.74 14.77
N SER A 152 -1.03 -6.41 14.67
CA SER A 152 -0.82 -5.51 15.79
C SER A 152 -1.86 -4.40 15.79
N GLN A 153 -2.17 -3.86 16.97
CA GLN A 153 -3.06 -2.72 17.12
C GLN A 153 -2.27 -1.47 17.52
N TYR A 154 -2.65 -0.34 16.95
CA TYR A 154 -2.01 0.94 17.19
C TYR A 154 -3.03 2.00 17.61
N LYS A 155 -2.62 2.89 18.48
CA LYS A 155 -3.36 4.09 18.87
C LYS A 155 -2.39 5.26 18.92
N ASN A 156 -2.62 6.28 18.09
CA ASN A 156 -1.78 7.48 18.00
C ASN A 156 -0.27 7.17 17.86
N GLY A 157 0.06 6.23 16.98
CA GLY A 157 1.44 5.82 16.68
C GLY A 157 2.05 4.80 17.64
N LEU A 158 1.40 4.49 18.76
CA LEU A 158 1.89 3.55 19.77
C LEU A 158 1.14 2.21 19.68
N LEU A 159 1.84 1.10 19.96
CA LEU A 159 1.22 -0.21 20.13
C LEU A 159 0.23 -0.18 21.31
N GLU A 160 -0.99 -0.66 21.07
CA GLU A 160 -2.08 -0.64 22.05
C GLU A 160 -2.98 -1.86 21.84
N GLY A 161 -3.10 -2.73 22.86
CA GLY A 161 -3.87 -3.96 22.75
C GLY A 161 -3.05 -5.17 22.35
N VAL A 162 -3.69 -6.20 21.78
CA VAL A 162 -3.07 -7.48 21.49
C VAL A 162 -2.29 -7.43 20.18
N SER A 163 -1.04 -7.92 20.23
CA SER A 163 -0.21 -8.21 19.06
C SER A 163 0.01 -9.71 18.95
N ARG A 164 -0.04 -10.23 17.71
CA ARG A 164 0.16 -11.65 17.39
C ARG A 164 1.20 -11.80 16.31
N LYS A 165 2.10 -12.79 16.49
CA LYS A 165 3.04 -13.19 15.44
C LYS A 165 2.83 -14.65 15.05
N PHE A 166 3.03 -14.92 13.77
CA PHE A 166 2.80 -16.22 13.18
C PHE A 166 4.05 -16.70 12.43
N SER A 167 4.28 -18.00 12.45
CA SER A 167 5.30 -18.65 11.63
C SER A 167 4.91 -18.62 10.14
N SER A 168 5.86 -18.93 9.26
CA SER A 168 5.59 -19.06 7.81
C SER A 168 4.60 -20.18 7.46
N LYS A 169 4.28 -21.07 8.41
CA LYS A 169 3.24 -22.11 8.29
C LYS A 169 1.88 -21.64 8.84
N GLY A 170 1.76 -20.38 9.32
CA GLY A 170 0.54 -19.83 9.91
C GLY A 170 0.30 -20.23 11.37
N ILE A 171 1.27 -20.85 12.03
CA ILE A 171 1.16 -21.24 13.45
C ILE A 171 1.41 -20.00 14.30
N LEU A 172 0.53 -19.72 15.26
CA LEU A 172 0.72 -18.65 16.25
C LEU A 172 1.95 -18.98 17.10
N ILE A 173 2.90 -18.05 17.19
CA ILE A 173 4.14 -18.19 17.95
C ILE A 173 4.27 -17.20 19.09
N GLU A 174 3.56 -16.08 19.03
CA GLU A 174 3.55 -15.04 20.06
C GLU A 174 2.20 -14.36 20.12
N GLU A 175 1.65 -14.18 21.30
CA GLU A 175 0.51 -13.32 21.59
C GLU A 175 0.85 -12.50 22.83
N VAL A 176 0.95 -11.17 22.67
CA VAL A 176 1.35 -10.27 23.75
C VAL A 176 0.45 -9.04 23.78
N THR A 177 0.30 -8.44 24.94
CA THR A 177 -0.54 -7.25 25.12
C THR A 177 0.34 -6.02 25.36
N TYR A 178 0.02 -4.95 24.64
CA TYR A 178 0.67 -3.65 24.77
C TYR A 178 -0.26 -2.59 25.35
N LYS A 179 0.33 -1.66 26.07
CA LYS A 179 -0.33 -0.44 26.53
C LYS A 179 0.64 0.73 26.36
N ASN A 180 0.24 1.76 25.63
CA ASN A 180 1.08 2.94 25.36
C ASN A 180 2.49 2.59 24.82
N GLY A 181 2.61 1.56 23.95
CA GLY A 181 3.85 1.12 23.34
C GLY A 181 4.71 0.17 24.16
N ALA A 182 4.38 -0.07 25.42
CA ALA A 182 5.10 -1.01 26.31
C ALA A 182 4.32 -2.31 26.49
N LEU A 183 5.02 -3.46 26.64
CA LEU A 183 4.39 -4.71 27.04
C LEU A 183 3.70 -4.53 28.38
N ASN A 184 2.38 -4.78 28.41
CA ASN A 184 1.58 -4.62 29.62
C ASN A 184 0.33 -5.49 29.53
N GLY A 185 0.29 -6.57 30.29
CA GLY A 185 -0.77 -7.56 30.27
C GLY A 185 -0.27 -8.95 29.92
N LEU A 186 -1.20 -9.83 29.53
CA LEU A 186 -0.95 -11.23 29.25
C LEU A 186 -0.02 -11.41 28.07
N ALA A 187 0.93 -12.36 28.20
CA ALA A 187 1.80 -12.82 27.14
C ALA A 187 1.77 -14.34 27.05
N LYS A 188 1.72 -14.85 25.84
CA LYS A 188 1.80 -16.28 25.51
C LYS A 188 2.78 -16.48 24.39
N PHE A 189 3.66 -17.43 24.55
CA PHE A 189 4.62 -17.86 23.53
C PHE A 189 4.41 -19.33 23.21
N PHE A 190 4.51 -19.69 21.95
CA PHE A 190 4.19 -21.01 21.46
C PHE A 190 5.38 -21.61 20.72
N GLU A 191 5.44 -22.93 20.67
CA GLU A 191 6.36 -23.67 19.83
C GLU A 191 5.87 -23.73 18.38
N LEU A 192 6.73 -24.13 17.46
CA LEU A 192 6.39 -24.25 16.04
C LEU A 192 5.39 -25.38 15.72
N ASN A 193 5.09 -26.25 16.68
CA ASN A 193 4.02 -27.24 16.61
C ASN A 193 2.67 -26.72 17.14
N GLY A 194 2.64 -25.48 17.67
CA GLY A 194 1.47 -24.82 18.23
C GLY A 194 1.24 -25.03 19.72
N ASN A 195 2.07 -25.83 20.38
CA ASN A 195 1.98 -26.05 21.83
C ASN A 195 2.40 -24.78 22.58
N LEU A 196 1.70 -24.47 23.68
CA LEU A 196 2.09 -23.38 24.58
C LEU A 196 3.47 -23.69 25.16
N LYS A 197 4.37 -22.73 25.09
CA LYS A 197 5.75 -22.80 25.59
C LYS A 197 5.91 -22.10 26.93
N GLU A 198 5.42 -20.90 27.02
CA GLU A 198 5.41 -20.11 28.25
C GLU A 198 4.27 -19.09 28.23
N THR A 199 3.78 -18.75 29.42
CA THR A 199 2.79 -17.67 29.61
C THR A 199 3.06 -16.96 30.92
N GLY A 200 2.69 -15.68 30.95
CA GLY A 200 2.82 -14.83 32.13
C GLY A 200 2.34 -13.43 31.84
N VAL A 201 2.61 -12.53 32.74
CA VAL A 201 2.18 -11.12 32.66
C VAL A 201 3.39 -10.22 32.51
N TYR A 202 3.27 -9.23 31.66
CA TYR A 202 4.17 -8.07 31.63
C TYR A 202 3.54 -6.86 32.33
N LYS A 203 4.34 -6.09 33.03
CA LYS A 203 3.99 -4.79 33.56
C LYS A 203 5.10 -3.80 33.22
N GLU A 204 4.72 -2.72 32.51
CA GLU A 204 5.67 -1.67 32.08
C GLU A 204 6.94 -2.22 31.37
N GLY A 205 6.75 -3.21 30.49
CA GLY A 205 7.82 -3.82 29.71
C GLY A 205 8.64 -4.90 30.42
N LYS A 206 8.36 -5.17 31.71
CA LYS A 206 9.08 -6.18 32.50
C LYS A 206 8.17 -7.36 32.84
N ARG A 207 8.74 -8.56 32.96
CA ARG A 207 8.00 -9.73 33.49
C ARG A 207 7.56 -9.45 34.91
N ASP A 208 6.27 -9.69 35.21
CA ASP A 208 5.64 -9.48 36.51
C ASP A 208 5.03 -10.78 36.99
N GLY A 209 5.19 -11.04 38.29
CA GLY A 209 4.64 -12.26 38.93
C GLY A 209 5.25 -13.58 38.43
N ASN A 210 4.48 -14.64 38.61
CA ASN A 210 4.89 -15.98 38.24
C ASN A 210 4.67 -16.27 36.78
N TRP A 211 5.66 -16.86 36.12
CA TRP A 211 5.59 -17.36 34.75
C TRP A 211 5.50 -18.85 34.70
N GLU A 212 4.55 -19.37 33.94
CA GLU A 212 4.38 -20.79 33.70
C GLU A 212 5.15 -21.20 32.44
N TYR A 213 5.82 -22.35 32.52
CA TYR A 213 6.57 -22.93 31.43
C TYR A 213 6.01 -24.29 31.09
N TYR A 214 6.03 -24.64 29.81
CA TYR A 214 5.45 -25.89 29.33
C TYR A 214 6.50 -26.67 28.55
N LEU A 215 6.47 -27.99 28.68
CA LEU A 215 7.24 -28.96 27.89
C LEU A 215 6.27 -30.02 27.36
N GLU A 216 6.26 -30.18 26.03
CA GLU A 216 5.37 -31.15 25.34
C GLU A 216 3.88 -30.97 25.73
N GLY A 217 3.45 -29.70 25.94
CA GLY A 217 2.07 -29.37 26.30
C GLY A 217 1.69 -29.48 27.77
N ALA A 218 2.59 -29.94 28.63
CA ALA A 218 2.38 -30.05 30.09
C ALA A 218 3.19 -28.97 30.83
N ILE A 219 2.69 -28.54 32.01
CA ILE A 219 3.42 -27.60 32.88
C ILE A 219 4.74 -28.25 33.31
N ALA A 220 5.83 -27.54 33.04
CA ALA A 220 7.17 -28.04 33.33
C ALA A 220 7.59 -27.76 34.76
N SER A 221 8.05 -28.79 35.47
CA SER A 221 8.72 -28.59 36.74
C SER A 221 10.09 -27.93 36.57
N GLU A 222 10.58 -27.25 37.62
CA GLU A 222 11.88 -26.55 37.58
C GLU A 222 13.04 -27.52 37.27
N ALA A 223 12.95 -28.75 37.77
CA ALA A 223 13.91 -29.82 37.48
C ALA A 223 13.90 -30.21 35.98
N ALA A 224 12.72 -30.30 35.36
CA ALA A 224 12.57 -30.61 33.94
C ALA A 224 13.15 -29.47 33.06
N LEU A 225 12.95 -28.22 33.43
CA LEU A 225 13.52 -27.06 32.74
C LEU A 225 15.06 -27.05 32.81
N LYS A 226 15.64 -27.31 33.96
CA LYS A 226 17.10 -27.41 34.14
C LYS A 226 17.69 -28.54 33.30
N LYS A 227 17.04 -29.72 33.25
CA LYS A 227 17.46 -30.86 32.42
C LYS A 227 17.39 -30.55 30.92
N ASN A 228 16.35 -29.82 30.46
CA ASN A 228 16.19 -29.45 29.07
C ASN A 228 17.24 -28.43 28.62
N LYS A 229 17.52 -27.40 29.44
CA LYS A 229 18.62 -26.44 29.19
C LYS A 229 19.95 -27.16 28.99
N ARG A 230 20.30 -28.12 29.86
CA ARG A 230 21.55 -28.90 29.74
C ARG A 230 21.64 -29.74 28.45
N LYS A 231 20.52 -30.26 27.92
CA LYS A 231 20.48 -30.98 26.63
C LYS A 231 20.75 -30.06 25.44
N ILE A 232 20.24 -28.82 25.48
CA ILE A 232 20.42 -27.83 24.40
C ILE A 232 21.89 -27.38 24.32
N TYR A 233 22.52 -27.07 25.46
CA TYR A 233 23.94 -26.68 25.51
C TYR A 233 24.93 -27.79 25.18
N LYS A 234 24.52 -29.05 25.25
CA LYS A 234 25.39 -30.23 24.88
C LYS A 234 25.32 -30.53 23.36
N LYS A 235 24.39 -29.94 22.61
CA LYS A 235 24.21 -30.17 21.17
C LYS A 235 24.78 -29.03 20.30
N GLN A 236 25.31 -27.98 20.91
CA GLN A 236 26.10 -26.92 20.27
C GLN A 236 27.59 -27.20 20.51
#